data_cf7cc736ddc6503e4dcaad2beb7b5ea5
#
_entry.id   cf7cc736ddc6503e4dcaad2beb7b5ea5
#
_cell.length_a   1.000
_cell.length_b   1.000
_cell.length_c   1.000
_cell.angle_alpha   90.00
_cell.angle_beta   90.00
_cell.angle_gamma   90.00
#
_symmetry.space_group_name_H-M   'P 1'
#
loop_
_entity.id
_entity.type
_entity.pdbx_description
1 polymer ?
#
loop_
_entity_poly.entity_id
_entity_poly.type
_entity_poly.pdbx_seq_one_letter_code
_entity_poly.pdbx_strand_id
1 'polypeptide(L)'
;MAEEKSKHSIINNLIDPVLFSSIRDTLTGDTFYWFYTDFVNYRPCEGYKFTNEIIKDSSLTQSFFINYLYMVKPVLKKIPHKKLHSVRFNLFTKTLKPQKYLINHHKENSKVAILFANNTDGGIEIDNIFIKSTENKLVFFDSNEEYKIVTPTDNKIFTYAVINYD
;
A
#
# COMPACT_ATOMS: atom_id res chain seq x y z
N MET A 1 -6.36 -29.80 -17.10
CA MET A 1 -6.64 -28.41 -16.71
C MET A 1 -5.38 -27.92 -15.99
N ALA A 2 -4.68 -26.96 -16.57
CA ALA A 2 -3.55 -26.35 -15.88
C ALA A 2 -4.13 -25.53 -14.72
N GLU A 3 -3.67 -25.77 -13.48
CA GLU A 3 -3.94 -24.89 -12.35
C GLU A 3 -3.40 -23.51 -12.71
N GLU A 4 -4.28 -22.54 -12.82
CA GLU A 4 -3.93 -21.14 -13.04
C GLU A 4 -3.17 -20.69 -11.78
N LYS A 5 -1.85 -20.56 -11.91
CA LYS A 5 -0.98 -20.17 -10.80
C LYS A 5 -1.36 -18.74 -10.39
N SER A 6 -1.83 -18.56 -9.17
CA SER A 6 -2.18 -17.25 -8.65
C SER A 6 -1.03 -16.25 -8.90
N LYS A 7 -1.34 -15.12 -9.51
CA LYS A 7 -0.38 -14.06 -9.88
C LYS A 7 0.08 -13.24 -8.68
N HIS A 8 -0.47 -13.49 -7.49
CA HIS A 8 -0.12 -12.82 -6.27
C HIS A 8 0.11 -13.80 -5.12
N SER A 9 0.82 -13.36 -4.11
CA SER A 9 1.04 -14.10 -2.87
C SER A 9 0.69 -13.24 -1.66
N ILE A 10 0.28 -13.89 -0.57
CA ILE A 10 -0.21 -13.21 0.63
C ILE A 10 0.56 -13.72 1.84
N ILE A 11 1.02 -12.79 2.70
CA ILE A 11 1.57 -13.07 4.02
C ILE A 11 0.68 -12.37 5.04
N ASN A 12 0.13 -13.12 6.00
CA ASN A 12 -0.57 -12.57 7.14
C ASN A 12 0.39 -12.41 8.32
N ASN A 13 0.17 -11.41 9.17
CA ASN A 13 1.01 -11.14 10.35
C ASN A 13 2.50 -11.02 9.98
N LEU A 14 2.80 -10.13 9.03
CA LEU A 14 4.14 -9.95 8.45
C LEU A 14 5.21 -9.64 9.49
N ILE A 15 4.91 -8.76 10.43
CA ILE A 15 5.82 -8.35 11.51
C ILE A 15 5.16 -8.56 12.88
N ASP A 16 5.96 -8.45 13.92
CA ASP A 16 5.47 -8.57 15.31
C ASP A 16 4.25 -7.67 15.55
N PRO A 17 3.18 -8.17 16.19
CA PRO A 17 1.93 -7.42 16.38
C PRO A 17 2.09 -6.13 17.19
N VAL A 18 2.99 -6.09 18.18
CA VAL A 18 3.23 -4.90 19.01
C VAL A 18 3.91 -3.81 18.17
N LEU A 19 4.93 -4.20 17.39
CA LEU A 19 5.60 -3.28 16.48
C LEU A 19 4.64 -2.78 15.40
N PHE A 20 3.81 -3.67 14.83
CA PHE A 20 2.82 -3.30 13.82
C PHE A 20 1.77 -2.34 14.37
N SER A 21 1.29 -2.57 15.59
CA SER A 21 0.35 -1.69 16.28
C SER A 21 0.87 -0.24 16.34
N SER A 22 2.16 -0.06 16.68
CA SER A 22 2.79 1.26 16.68
C SER A 22 2.80 1.91 15.29
N ILE A 23 3.07 1.15 14.23
CA ILE A 23 3.02 1.63 12.84
C ILE A 23 1.59 2.03 12.46
N ARG A 24 0.61 1.17 12.72
CA ARG A 24 -0.80 1.44 12.47
C ARG A 24 -1.25 2.72 13.18
N ASP A 25 -0.98 2.83 14.48
CA ASP A 25 -1.42 3.95 15.30
C ASP A 25 -0.80 5.27 14.83
N THR A 26 0.45 5.23 14.36
CA THR A 26 1.08 6.39 13.70
C THR A 26 0.34 6.74 12.39
N LEU A 27 0.09 5.77 11.51
CA LEU A 27 -0.54 6.02 10.21
C LEU A 27 -2.01 6.43 10.30
N THR A 28 -2.72 5.99 11.33
CA THR A 28 -4.15 6.28 11.52
C THR A 28 -4.41 7.42 12.52
N GLY A 29 -3.36 7.88 13.20
CA GLY A 29 -3.40 9.00 14.14
C GLY A 29 -3.30 10.36 13.48
N ASP A 30 -3.23 11.39 14.29
CA ASP A 30 -3.21 12.79 13.89
C ASP A 30 -1.80 13.38 13.72
N THR A 31 -0.76 12.60 14.01
CA THR A 31 0.64 13.03 13.96
C THR A 31 1.36 12.70 12.66
N PHE A 32 0.77 11.88 11.80
CA PHE A 32 1.36 11.53 10.52
C PHE A 32 1.00 12.55 9.45
N TYR A 33 1.99 13.09 8.75
CA TYR A 33 1.77 14.09 7.70
C TYR A 33 1.28 13.45 6.42
N TRP A 34 0.06 13.82 6.01
CA TRP A 34 -0.57 13.41 4.78
C TRP A 34 -0.63 14.58 3.79
N PHE A 35 -0.22 14.32 2.55
CA PHE A 35 -0.30 15.30 1.46
C PHE A 35 -1.50 14.99 0.57
N TYR A 36 -2.37 15.96 0.40
CA TYR A 36 -3.51 15.84 -0.50
C TYR A 36 -3.05 15.72 -1.94
N THR A 37 -3.71 14.84 -2.71
CA THR A 37 -3.51 14.64 -4.13
C THR A 37 -4.88 14.54 -4.79
N ASP A 38 -5.18 15.42 -5.73
CA ASP A 38 -6.45 15.53 -6.43
C ASP A 38 -6.64 14.53 -7.59
N PHE A 39 -5.78 13.51 -7.64
CA PHE A 39 -5.86 12.42 -8.60
C PHE A 39 -5.35 11.13 -7.97
N VAL A 40 -5.98 10.02 -8.33
CA VAL A 40 -5.55 8.69 -7.83
C VAL A 40 -4.46 8.11 -8.72
N ASN A 41 -4.55 8.34 -10.02
CA ASN A 41 -3.71 7.69 -11.04
C ASN A 41 -3.16 8.66 -12.09
N TYR A 42 -2.67 9.84 -11.70
CA TYR A 42 -2.17 10.91 -12.59
C TYR A 42 -3.18 11.38 -13.67
N ARG A 43 -4.44 10.99 -13.55
CA ARG A 43 -5.54 11.47 -14.39
C ARG A 43 -6.39 12.44 -13.57
N PRO A 44 -6.55 13.67 -14.02
CA PRO A 44 -7.47 14.61 -13.38
C PRO A 44 -8.88 14.02 -13.33
N CYS A 45 -9.60 14.25 -12.25
CA CYS A 45 -11.03 14.00 -12.08
C CYS A 45 -11.49 12.60 -11.66
N GLU A 46 -10.63 11.64 -11.38
CA GLU A 46 -11.07 10.32 -10.93
C GLU A 46 -10.90 10.06 -9.42
N GLY A 47 -11.16 11.07 -8.61
CA GLY A 47 -11.07 10.94 -7.15
C GLY A 47 -9.81 11.57 -6.57
N TYR A 48 -9.67 11.47 -5.26
CA TYR A 48 -8.54 12.02 -4.51
C TYR A 48 -8.02 10.99 -3.52
N LYS A 49 -6.80 11.20 -3.08
CA LYS A 49 -6.17 10.45 -2.00
C LYS A 49 -5.24 11.35 -1.20
N PHE A 50 -4.83 10.84 -0.06
CA PHE A 50 -3.70 11.40 0.67
C PHE A 50 -2.50 10.48 0.53
N THR A 51 -1.32 11.04 0.43
CA THR A 51 -0.10 10.27 0.23
C THR A 51 1.07 10.83 1.02
N ASN A 52 2.01 9.97 1.35
CA ASN A 52 3.31 10.35 1.88
C ASN A 52 4.37 9.42 1.29
N GLU A 53 5.32 9.98 0.56
CA GLU A 53 6.37 9.24 -0.13
C GLU A 53 7.67 9.29 0.68
N ILE A 54 8.03 8.15 1.29
CA ILE A 54 9.22 8.02 2.15
C ILE A 54 10.47 7.77 1.30
N ILE A 55 10.34 6.95 0.26
CA ILE A 55 11.41 6.67 -0.70
C ILE A 55 10.89 6.95 -2.09
N LYS A 56 11.63 7.75 -2.83
CA LYS A 56 11.38 8.09 -4.22
C LYS A 56 12.64 7.89 -5.04
N ASP A 57 12.53 7.21 -6.19
CA ASP A 57 13.63 6.97 -7.11
C ASP A 57 14.90 6.40 -6.41
N SER A 58 14.68 5.44 -5.51
CA SER A 58 15.71 4.81 -4.67
C SER A 58 16.41 5.74 -3.67
N SER A 59 15.87 6.93 -3.45
CA SER A 59 16.41 7.93 -2.52
C SER A 59 15.43 8.21 -1.39
N LEU A 60 15.95 8.31 -0.17
CA LEU A 60 15.16 8.70 1.00
C LEU A 60 14.80 10.17 0.89
N THR A 61 13.51 10.49 1.05
CA THR A 61 13.05 11.87 1.16
C THR A 61 13.50 12.44 2.51
N GLN A 62 14.22 13.55 2.50
CA GLN A 62 14.95 14.08 3.68
C GLN A 62 14.07 14.29 4.92
N SER A 63 12.81 14.64 4.75
CA SER A 63 11.89 14.95 5.85
C SER A 63 11.40 13.75 6.65
N PHE A 64 11.66 12.50 6.21
CA PHE A 64 10.99 11.31 6.76
C PHE A 64 11.94 10.20 7.23
N PHE A 65 13.18 10.55 7.57
CA PHE A 65 14.18 9.57 8.03
C PHE A 65 13.70 8.75 9.25
N ILE A 66 13.04 9.39 10.20
CA ILE A 66 12.48 8.72 11.39
C ILE A 66 11.41 7.72 10.98
N ASN A 67 10.48 8.12 10.09
CA ASN A 67 9.43 7.25 9.58
C ASN A 67 10.02 6.04 8.84
N TYR A 68 11.09 6.25 8.07
CA TYR A 68 11.82 5.15 7.45
C TYR A 68 12.33 4.14 8.48
N LEU A 69 13.01 4.59 9.53
CA LEU A 69 13.60 3.71 10.55
C LEU A 69 12.56 2.89 11.29
N TYR A 70 11.46 3.51 11.71
CA TYR A 70 10.47 2.87 12.57
C TYR A 70 9.34 2.15 11.83
N MET A 71 9.00 2.61 10.63
CA MET A 71 7.84 2.07 9.90
C MET A 71 8.24 1.21 8.70
N VAL A 72 9.22 1.63 7.93
CA VAL A 72 9.58 0.99 6.67
C VAL A 72 10.64 -0.09 6.86
N LYS A 73 11.72 0.21 7.56
CA LYS A 73 12.84 -0.71 7.77
C LYS A 73 12.45 -2.06 8.39
N PRO A 74 11.57 -2.15 9.41
CA PRO A 74 11.10 -3.43 9.94
C PRO A 74 10.37 -4.29 8.90
N VAL A 75 9.57 -3.66 8.04
CA VAL A 75 8.84 -4.32 6.96
C VAL A 75 9.81 -4.83 5.90
N LEU A 76 10.77 -4.01 5.48
CA LEU A 76 11.76 -4.38 4.46
C LEU A 76 12.64 -5.56 4.88
N LYS A 77 12.91 -5.75 6.18
CA LYS A 77 13.62 -6.94 6.67
C LYS A 77 12.90 -8.25 6.38
N LYS A 78 11.60 -8.22 6.10
CA LYS A 78 10.77 -9.37 5.78
C LYS A 78 10.53 -9.57 4.28
N ILE A 79 10.91 -8.58 3.46
CA ILE A 79 10.74 -8.61 2.01
C ILE A 79 12.12 -8.84 1.38
N PRO A 80 12.37 -9.99 0.74
CA PRO A 80 13.63 -10.20 0.02
C PRO A 80 13.69 -9.23 -1.17
N HIS A 81 14.63 -8.31 -1.14
CA HIS A 81 14.82 -7.30 -2.18
C HIS A 81 16.30 -7.04 -2.43
N LYS A 82 16.66 -6.79 -3.68
CA LYS A 82 18.02 -6.38 -4.09
C LYS A 82 18.12 -4.86 -4.15
N LYS A 83 17.08 -4.22 -4.67
CA LYS A 83 17.00 -2.77 -4.83
C LYS A 83 15.60 -2.30 -4.48
N LEU A 84 15.52 -1.24 -3.68
CA LEU A 84 14.28 -0.58 -3.32
C LEU A 84 14.10 0.65 -4.23
N HIS A 85 12.96 0.76 -4.91
CA HIS A 85 12.67 1.86 -5.84
C HIS A 85 11.86 2.95 -5.18
N SER A 86 10.75 2.58 -4.55
CA SER A 86 9.89 3.54 -3.84
C SER A 86 9.15 2.91 -2.68
N VAL A 87 8.83 3.73 -1.69
CA VAL A 87 7.90 3.41 -0.60
C VAL A 87 6.98 4.58 -0.41
N ARG A 88 5.68 4.33 -0.57
CA ARG A 88 4.64 5.33 -0.44
C ARG A 88 3.52 4.82 0.45
N PHE A 89 3.15 5.60 1.45
CA PHE A 89 1.91 5.42 2.20
C PHE A 89 0.78 6.13 1.48
N ASN A 90 -0.39 5.49 1.44
CA ASN A 90 -1.60 6.05 0.85
C ASN A 90 -2.75 5.92 1.84
N LEU A 91 -3.64 6.90 1.81
CA LEU A 91 -4.86 6.93 2.59
C LEU A 91 -6.03 7.32 1.68
N PHE A 92 -7.09 6.53 1.73
CA PHE A 92 -8.39 6.84 1.16
C PHE A 92 -9.42 7.06 2.27
N THR A 93 -10.28 8.01 2.08
CA THR A 93 -11.40 8.23 2.98
C THR A 93 -12.58 7.33 2.61
N LYS A 94 -13.49 7.13 3.56
CA LYS A 94 -14.75 6.44 3.37
C LYS A 94 -15.56 7.06 2.23
N THR A 95 -16.17 6.19 1.42
CA THR A 95 -17.14 6.57 0.37
C THR A 95 -18.51 5.95 0.64
N LEU A 96 -19.58 6.52 0.07
CA LEU A 96 -20.94 5.99 0.23
C LEU A 96 -21.11 4.62 -0.45
N LYS A 97 -20.40 4.40 -1.54
CA LYS A 97 -20.36 3.13 -2.29
C LYS A 97 -18.91 2.83 -2.65
N PRO A 98 -18.50 1.57 -2.74
CA PRO A 98 -17.13 1.24 -3.13
C PRO A 98 -16.78 1.88 -4.47
N GLN A 99 -15.69 2.64 -4.51
CA GLN A 99 -15.10 3.17 -5.73
C GLN A 99 -13.90 2.32 -6.09
N LYS A 100 -13.70 2.05 -7.38
CA LYS A 100 -12.56 1.28 -7.88
C LYS A 100 -11.66 2.18 -8.71
N TYR A 101 -10.39 2.27 -8.34
CA TYR A 101 -9.37 3.04 -9.05
C TYR A 101 -8.28 2.12 -9.56
N LEU A 102 -8.11 2.05 -10.88
CA LEU A 102 -7.04 1.31 -11.52
C LEU A 102 -5.69 1.97 -11.23
N ILE A 103 -4.72 1.17 -10.79
CA ILE A 103 -3.35 1.61 -10.52
C ILE A 103 -2.39 0.87 -11.45
N ASN A 104 -1.60 1.62 -12.21
CA ASN A 104 -0.66 1.06 -13.18
C ASN A 104 0.67 1.85 -13.27
N HIS A 105 1.12 2.42 -12.15
CA HIS A 105 2.34 3.24 -12.13
C HIS A 105 3.43 2.61 -11.25
N HIS A 106 3.96 1.52 -11.74
CA HIS A 106 5.11 0.88 -11.14
C HIS A 106 6.25 0.83 -12.15
N LYS A 107 7.46 0.68 -11.65
CA LYS A 107 8.60 0.45 -12.50
C LYS A 107 8.42 -0.90 -13.21
N GLU A 108 8.56 -0.92 -14.52
CA GLU A 108 8.50 -2.15 -15.30
C GLU A 108 9.54 -3.17 -14.81
N ASN A 109 9.16 -4.45 -14.87
CA ASN A 109 10.00 -5.59 -14.46
C ASN A 109 10.47 -5.54 -13.00
N SER A 110 9.70 -4.91 -12.12
CA SER A 110 9.90 -4.89 -10.67
C SER A 110 8.81 -5.67 -9.96
N LYS A 111 8.87 -5.71 -8.63
CA LYS A 111 7.84 -6.28 -7.77
C LYS A 111 7.14 -5.20 -6.97
N VAL A 112 5.88 -5.45 -6.69
CA VAL A 112 5.03 -4.61 -5.84
C VAL A 112 4.65 -5.38 -4.61
N ALA A 113 4.82 -4.76 -3.44
CA ALA A 113 4.26 -5.25 -2.19
C ALA A 113 3.33 -4.20 -1.61
N ILE A 114 2.13 -4.62 -1.18
CA ILE A 114 1.13 -3.77 -0.54
C ILE A 114 0.92 -4.27 0.88
N LEU A 115 1.25 -3.44 1.87
CA LEU A 115 1.03 -3.71 3.28
C LEU A 115 -0.21 -2.95 3.75
N PHE A 116 -1.24 -3.66 4.17
CA PHE A 116 -2.42 -3.05 4.76
C PHE A 116 -2.17 -2.63 6.22
N ALA A 117 -2.50 -1.38 6.54
CA ALA A 117 -2.27 -0.83 7.86
C ALA A 117 -3.47 -0.97 8.80
N ASN A 118 -4.69 -1.12 8.29
CA ASN A 118 -5.89 -1.22 9.12
C ASN A 118 -6.95 -2.16 8.52
N ASN A 119 -7.87 -2.59 9.37
CA ASN A 119 -9.01 -3.42 8.97
C ASN A 119 -10.12 -2.55 8.40
N THR A 120 -10.61 -2.90 7.20
CA THR A 120 -11.74 -2.23 6.54
C THR A 120 -12.35 -3.13 5.47
N ASP A 121 -13.56 -2.81 5.00
CA ASP A 121 -14.19 -3.49 3.86
C ASP A 121 -13.59 -3.07 2.51
N GLY A 122 -12.76 -2.03 2.48
CA GLY A 122 -11.91 -1.67 1.34
C GLY A 122 -10.75 -2.66 1.15
N GLY A 123 -9.98 -2.46 0.08
CA GLY A 123 -8.85 -3.34 -0.23
C GLY A 123 -8.31 -3.14 -1.64
N ILE A 124 -7.79 -4.22 -2.21
CA ILE A 124 -7.31 -4.25 -3.60
C ILE A 124 -7.98 -5.38 -4.39
N GLU A 125 -8.07 -5.21 -5.69
CA GLU A 125 -8.53 -6.23 -6.63
C GLU A 125 -7.42 -6.49 -7.65
N ILE A 126 -6.95 -7.74 -7.74
CA ILE A 126 -5.94 -8.21 -8.70
C ILE A 126 -6.59 -9.37 -9.48
N ASP A 127 -6.57 -9.32 -10.83
CA ASP A 127 -7.19 -10.34 -11.68
C ASP A 127 -8.65 -10.68 -11.29
N ASN A 128 -9.44 -9.65 -10.96
CA ASN A 128 -10.81 -9.77 -10.44
C ASN A 128 -10.95 -10.53 -9.10
N ILE A 129 -9.85 -10.81 -8.41
CA ILE A 129 -9.85 -11.36 -7.05
C ILE A 129 -9.75 -10.20 -6.07
N PHE A 130 -10.80 -10.03 -5.27
CA PHE A 130 -10.80 -9.01 -4.22
C PHE A 130 -10.07 -9.49 -2.97
N ILE A 131 -9.08 -8.72 -2.53
CA ILE A 131 -8.31 -8.96 -1.32
C ILE A 131 -8.66 -7.86 -0.31
N LYS A 132 -9.45 -8.23 0.67
CA LYS A 132 -9.89 -7.33 1.75
C LYS A 132 -8.72 -6.85 2.59
N SER A 133 -8.74 -5.57 2.94
CA SER A 133 -7.78 -4.98 3.86
C SER A 133 -7.91 -5.59 5.26
N THR A 134 -6.82 -6.20 5.69
CA THR A 134 -6.64 -6.72 7.05
C THR A 134 -5.28 -6.22 7.53
N GLU A 135 -5.23 -5.66 8.72
CA GLU A 135 -3.98 -5.13 9.28
C GLU A 135 -2.86 -6.18 9.29
N ASN A 136 -1.64 -5.72 9.10
CA ASN A 136 -0.44 -6.55 9.05
C ASN A 136 -0.44 -7.66 7.97
N LYS A 137 -1.26 -7.49 6.94
CA LYS A 137 -1.29 -8.36 5.76
C LYS A 137 -0.48 -7.72 4.64
N LEU A 138 0.45 -8.48 4.08
CA LEU A 138 1.21 -8.13 2.89
C LEU A 138 0.71 -8.91 1.68
N VAL A 139 0.47 -8.23 0.58
CA VAL A 139 0.18 -8.82 -0.73
C VAL A 139 1.31 -8.42 -1.66
N PHE A 140 1.88 -9.36 -2.41
CA PHE A 140 2.93 -9.06 -3.38
C PHE A 140 2.70 -9.76 -4.71
N PHE A 141 3.08 -9.07 -5.79
CA PHE A 141 2.85 -9.46 -7.18
C PHE A 141 3.87 -8.76 -8.11
N ASP A 142 3.91 -9.17 -9.35
CA ASP A 142 4.78 -8.54 -10.35
C ASP A 142 4.19 -7.20 -10.81
N SER A 143 5.04 -6.20 -11.07
CA SER A 143 4.63 -4.84 -11.44
C SER A 143 3.85 -4.76 -12.76
N ASN A 144 3.92 -5.79 -13.58
CA ASN A 144 3.15 -5.89 -14.84
C ASN A 144 1.67 -6.26 -14.61
N GLU A 145 1.32 -6.68 -13.39
CA GLU A 145 -0.06 -6.98 -13.05
C GLU A 145 -0.81 -5.70 -12.72
N GLU A 146 -1.94 -5.50 -13.36
CA GLU A 146 -2.86 -4.42 -13.04
C GLU A 146 -3.63 -4.71 -11.76
N TYR A 147 -3.76 -3.73 -10.90
CA TYR A 147 -4.62 -3.83 -9.72
C TYR A 147 -5.48 -2.60 -9.54
N LYS A 148 -6.59 -2.77 -8.85
CA LYS A 148 -7.50 -1.70 -8.49
C LYS A 148 -7.51 -1.50 -6.98
N ILE A 149 -7.53 -0.27 -6.55
CA ILE A 149 -7.86 0.09 -5.17
C ILE A 149 -9.39 0.16 -5.05
N VAL A 150 -9.92 -0.45 -4.00
CA VAL A 150 -11.35 -0.40 -3.65
C VAL A 150 -11.49 0.40 -2.36
N THR A 151 -12.22 1.52 -2.42
CA THR A 151 -12.40 2.39 -1.24
C THR A 151 -13.27 1.74 -0.18
N PRO A 152 -13.09 2.09 1.12
CA PRO A 152 -13.90 1.57 2.20
C PRO A 152 -15.29 2.21 2.27
N THR A 153 -16.24 1.47 2.81
CA THR A 153 -17.58 1.98 3.15
C THR A 153 -17.89 1.86 4.64
N ASP A 154 -17.15 1.04 5.38
CA ASP A 154 -17.37 0.76 6.82
C ASP A 154 -16.52 1.65 7.72
N ASN A 155 -15.25 1.87 7.40
CA ASN A 155 -14.30 2.60 8.24
C ASN A 155 -14.00 3.99 7.66
N LYS A 156 -13.65 4.96 8.53
CA LYS A 156 -13.36 6.35 8.12
C LYS A 156 -12.23 6.44 7.10
N ILE A 157 -11.24 5.56 7.22
CA ILE A 157 -10.03 5.57 6.38
C ILE A 157 -9.62 4.15 6.00
N PHE A 158 -8.98 4.05 4.84
CA PHE A 158 -8.24 2.89 4.37
C PHE A 158 -6.79 3.31 4.12
N THR A 159 -5.86 2.73 4.88
CA THR A 159 -4.45 3.09 4.84
C THR A 159 -3.59 1.88 4.49
N TYR A 160 -2.64 2.08 3.57
CA TYR A 160 -1.73 1.02 3.14
C TYR A 160 -0.40 1.61 2.64
N ALA A 161 0.65 0.79 2.67
CA ALA A 161 1.93 1.09 2.06
C ALA A 161 2.06 0.38 0.71
N VAL A 162 2.62 1.06 -0.28
CA VAL A 162 3.07 0.47 -1.55
C VAL A 162 4.59 0.51 -1.60
N ILE A 163 5.20 -0.64 -1.84
CA ILE A 163 6.64 -0.84 -1.88
C ILE A 163 7.00 -1.41 -3.25
N ASN A 164 7.83 -0.69 -4.02
CA ASN A 164 8.35 -1.16 -5.30
C ASN A 164 9.83 -1.55 -5.14
N TYR A 165 10.18 -2.73 -5.61
CA TYR A 165 11.52 -3.32 -5.42
C TYR A 165 11.87 -4.35 -6.50
N ASP A 166 13.17 -4.69 -6.60
CA ASP A 166 13.70 -5.82 -7.40
C ASP A 166 14.14 -6.97 -6.49
#